data_68e79298ecb9817f02a0688851ec8e1a
#
_entry.id   68e79298ecb9817f02a0688851ec8e1a
#
_cell.length_a   1.000
_cell.length_b   1.000
_cell.length_c   1.000
_cell.angle_alpha   90.00
_cell.angle_beta   90.00
_cell.angle_gamma   90.00
#
_symmetry.space_group_name_H-M   'P 1'
#
loop_
_entity.id
_entity.type
_entity.pdbx_description
1 polymer ?
#
loop_
_entity_poly.entity_id
_entity_poly.type
_entity_poly.pdbx_seq_one_letter_code
_entity_poly.pdbx_strand_id
1 'polypeptide(L)'
;AVSVPVRAIYADPKVIHENDGFNEPRRWQALADVLGQSVDKLQDKVANPKRRFVYLQRQVSPAMADYVDKLDIPGIYLRRESRRYYPTGEVSAQLIGITDVDDTGVEGLERMYDEWLTGTPGSRKIRRDAKGRQVEILETTSGEEAGNLQLTIDQRIQALAYKEIKEAMIYYQSSSASAIVIDVKSGDVLAMVNAPSFNPNDRSDISPHRMRNRVITDAFEPGSSLKPLAVLTALEFGEVTPDSTVDTHPGWMRLGGSLVKDSRNYGELTLEEIIQHSSNMGTSKLALSVPKPFLLDTYYNMGLMSDTGLNMAGESSGIFHERSRWSEFELATLSFGYGISVTTAQLGRLY
;
A
#
# COMPACT_ATOMS: atom_id res chain seq x y z
N ALA A 1 -7.54 3.73 -10.35
CA ALA A 1 -7.29 2.73 -11.42
C ALA A 1 -8.52 2.57 -12.29
N VAL A 2 -8.30 2.25 -13.55
CA VAL A 2 -9.38 2.01 -14.52
C VAL A 2 -9.09 0.74 -15.31
N SER A 3 -10.12 -0.04 -15.63
CA SER A 3 -9.99 -1.19 -16.51
C SER A 3 -10.03 -0.73 -17.96
N VAL A 4 -9.00 -1.03 -18.73
CA VAL A 4 -8.94 -0.73 -20.15
C VAL A 4 -9.06 -2.01 -20.98
N PRO A 5 -9.85 -2.01 -22.07
CA PRO A 5 -10.00 -3.19 -22.91
C PRO A 5 -8.70 -3.49 -23.64
N VAL A 6 -8.27 -4.73 -23.55
CA VAL A 6 -7.11 -5.30 -24.27
C VAL A 6 -7.51 -6.62 -24.91
N ARG A 7 -6.57 -7.25 -25.59
CA ARG A 7 -6.77 -8.56 -26.21
C ARG A 7 -5.67 -9.53 -25.76
N ALA A 8 -6.00 -10.80 -25.75
CA ALA A 8 -5.02 -11.87 -25.74
C ALA A 8 -5.00 -12.56 -27.09
N ILE A 9 -3.81 -12.91 -27.54
CA ILE A 9 -3.58 -13.73 -28.72
C ILE A 9 -3.33 -15.14 -28.24
N TYR A 10 -4.15 -16.08 -28.67
CA TYR A 10 -4.00 -17.48 -28.31
C TYR A 10 -4.06 -18.38 -29.54
N ALA A 11 -3.50 -19.56 -29.41
CA ALA A 11 -3.50 -20.58 -30.42
C ALA A 11 -4.33 -21.80 -30.02
N ASP A 12 -4.97 -22.43 -30.96
CA ASP A 12 -5.46 -23.81 -30.89
C ASP A 12 -4.50 -24.71 -31.69
N PRO A 13 -3.50 -25.35 -31.03
CA PRO A 13 -2.51 -26.18 -31.70
C PRO A 13 -3.12 -27.27 -32.58
N LYS A 14 -4.25 -27.86 -32.16
CA LYS A 14 -4.92 -28.88 -32.96
C LYS A 14 -5.34 -28.33 -34.32
N VAL A 15 -5.96 -27.16 -34.35
CA VAL A 15 -6.41 -26.52 -35.58
C VAL A 15 -5.23 -26.17 -36.50
N ILE A 16 -4.13 -25.67 -35.91
CA ILE A 16 -2.92 -25.35 -36.64
C ILE A 16 -2.40 -26.60 -37.37
N HIS A 17 -2.29 -27.73 -36.68
CA HIS A 17 -1.79 -28.98 -37.24
C HIS A 17 -2.76 -29.61 -38.26
N GLU A 18 -4.07 -29.54 -38.03
CA GLU A 18 -5.10 -30.08 -38.95
C GLU A 18 -5.20 -29.28 -40.27
N ASN A 19 -4.79 -28.01 -40.26
CA ASN A 19 -4.87 -27.13 -41.44
C ASN A 19 -3.51 -26.76 -42.03
N ASP A 20 -2.48 -27.56 -41.75
CA ASP A 20 -1.10 -27.30 -42.22
C ASP A 20 -0.64 -25.85 -41.95
N GLY A 21 -1.06 -25.29 -40.81
CA GLY A 21 -0.90 -23.87 -40.47
C GLY A 21 0.56 -23.40 -40.44
N PHE A 22 1.54 -24.30 -40.38
CA PHE A 22 2.97 -23.96 -40.48
C PHE A 22 3.44 -23.67 -41.89
N ASN A 23 2.65 -23.99 -42.93
CA ASN A 23 3.04 -23.81 -44.33
C ASN A 23 2.96 -22.35 -44.82
N GLU A 24 2.75 -21.40 -43.91
CA GLU A 24 2.68 -19.96 -44.17
C GLU A 24 3.85 -19.21 -43.53
N PRO A 25 5.11 -19.42 -43.91
CA PRO A 25 6.29 -18.92 -43.20
C PRO A 25 6.31 -17.38 -43.11
N ARG A 26 5.79 -16.68 -44.13
CA ARG A 26 5.72 -15.20 -44.11
C ARG A 26 4.75 -14.68 -43.04
N ARG A 27 3.62 -15.36 -42.84
CA ARG A 27 2.65 -14.97 -41.82
C ARG A 27 3.16 -15.26 -40.42
N TRP A 28 3.86 -16.38 -40.21
CA TRP A 28 4.52 -16.71 -38.94
C TRP A 28 5.67 -15.74 -38.63
N GLN A 29 6.44 -15.31 -39.66
CA GLN A 29 7.45 -14.27 -39.44
C GLN A 29 6.82 -12.95 -39.05
N ALA A 30 5.75 -12.50 -39.71
CA ALA A 30 5.02 -11.27 -39.34
C ALA A 30 4.42 -11.35 -37.94
N LEU A 31 3.90 -12.54 -37.54
CA LEU A 31 3.42 -12.76 -36.16
C LEU A 31 4.58 -12.66 -35.16
N ALA A 32 5.70 -13.29 -35.45
CA ALA A 32 6.90 -13.27 -34.63
C ALA A 32 7.43 -11.84 -34.44
N ASP A 33 7.54 -11.10 -35.54
CA ASP A 33 8.02 -9.71 -35.54
C ASP A 33 7.13 -8.80 -34.65
N VAL A 34 5.81 -8.88 -34.82
CA VAL A 34 4.88 -8.01 -34.04
C VAL A 34 4.82 -8.39 -32.57
N LEU A 35 5.05 -9.67 -32.23
CA LEU A 35 5.10 -10.16 -30.85
C LEU A 35 6.49 -10.03 -30.21
N GLY A 36 7.51 -9.62 -30.96
CA GLY A 36 8.89 -9.54 -30.47
C GLY A 36 9.46 -10.91 -30.05
N GLN A 37 9.05 -12.00 -30.71
CA GLN A 37 9.47 -13.36 -30.38
C GLN A 37 10.06 -13.99 -31.66
N SER A 38 10.86 -15.05 -31.49
CA SER A 38 11.32 -15.84 -32.68
C SER A 38 10.21 -16.78 -33.15
N VAL A 39 10.23 -17.10 -34.46
CA VAL A 39 9.31 -18.06 -35.09
C VAL A 39 9.41 -19.41 -34.38
N ASP A 40 10.61 -19.88 -34.12
CA ASP A 40 10.86 -21.18 -33.47
C ASP A 40 10.19 -21.22 -32.08
N LYS A 41 10.34 -20.15 -31.29
CA LYS A 41 9.70 -20.06 -29.97
C LYS A 41 8.17 -20.09 -30.04
N LEU A 42 7.58 -19.47 -31.04
CA LEU A 42 6.13 -19.51 -31.26
C LEU A 42 5.68 -20.92 -31.70
N GLN A 43 6.42 -21.56 -32.62
CA GLN A 43 6.13 -22.91 -33.08
C GLN A 43 6.29 -23.95 -31.97
N ASP A 44 7.31 -23.82 -31.11
CA ASP A 44 7.50 -24.68 -29.94
C ASP A 44 6.31 -24.60 -28.96
N LYS A 45 5.75 -23.41 -28.73
CA LYS A 45 4.56 -23.24 -27.88
C LYS A 45 3.36 -24.04 -28.39
N VAL A 46 3.22 -24.18 -29.68
CA VAL A 46 2.08 -24.83 -30.34
C VAL A 46 2.41 -26.21 -30.91
N ALA A 47 3.59 -26.76 -30.62
CA ALA A 47 4.07 -28.03 -31.15
C ALA A 47 3.21 -29.25 -30.76
N ASN A 48 2.47 -29.18 -29.64
CA ASN A 48 1.66 -30.30 -29.17
C ASN A 48 0.21 -30.24 -29.71
N PRO A 49 -0.17 -31.06 -30.72
CA PRO A 49 -1.50 -31.02 -31.33
C PRO A 49 -2.63 -31.50 -30.42
N LYS A 50 -2.34 -32.07 -29.25
CA LYS A 50 -3.35 -32.47 -28.30
C LYS A 50 -3.90 -31.29 -27.49
N ARG A 51 -3.19 -30.15 -27.43
CA ARG A 51 -3.63 -28.93 -26.77
C ARG A 51 -4.62 -28.18 -27.65
N ARG A 52 -5.61 -27.57 -27.00
CA ARG A 52 -6.66 -26.80 -27.68
C ARG A 52 -6.55 -25.30 -27.38
N PHE A 53 -5.67 -24.93 -26.47
CA PHE A 53 -5.51 -23.54 -26.04
C PHE A 53 -4.08 -23.30 -25.52
N VAL A 54 -3.40 -22.31 -26.10
CA VAL A 54 -2.08 -21.84 -25.66
C VAL A 54 -2.01 -20.34 -25.85
N TYR A 55 -1.76 -19.57 -24.81
CA TYR A 55 -1.49 -18.14 -24.94
C TYR A 55 -0.14 -17.92 -25.68
N LEU A 56 -0.17 -17.14 -26.76
CA LEU A 56 1.03 -16.63 -27.41
C LEU A 56 1.48 -15.33 -26.75
N GLN A 57 0.55 -14.41 -26.55
CA GLN A 57 0.77 -13.16 -25.81
C GLN A 57 -0.55 -12.64 -25.21
N ARG A 58 -0.46 -12.08 -24.01
CA ARG A 58 -1.61 -11.50 -23.31
C ARG A 58 -1.49 -9.98 -23.24
N GLN A 59 -2.61 -9.33 -22.99
CA GLN A 59 -2.71 -7.89 -22.74
C GLN A 59 -2.11 -7.03 -23.88
N VAL A 60 -2.29 -7.46 -25.13
CA VAL A 60 -1.86 -6.70 -26.31
C VAL A 60 -2.84 -5.54 -26.60
N SER A 61 -2.32 -4.50 -27.24
CA SER A 61 -3.14 -3.37 -27.67
C SER A 61 -4.17 -3.80 -28.73
N PRO A 62 -5.31 -3.10 -28.85
CA PRO A 62 -6.28 -3.36 -29.91
C PRO A 62 -5.65 -3.31 -31.31
N ALA A 63 -4.76 -2.36 -31.56
CA ALA A 63 -4.08 -2.22 -32.86
C ALA A 63 -3.21 -3.43 -33.20
N MET A 64 -2.46 -3.98 -32.23
CA MET A 64 -1.68 -5.19 -32.41
C MET A 64 -2.58 -6.40 -32.66
N ALA A 65 -3.68 -6.51 -31.93
CA ALA A 65 -4.66 -7.57 -32.10
C ALA A 65 -5.29 -7.53 -33.51
N ASP A 66 -5.72 -6.35 -33.96
CA ASP A 66 -6.29 -6.16 -35.31
C ASP A 66 -5.28 -6.49 -36.42
N TYR A 67 -4.00 -6.22 -36.19
CA TYR A 67 -2.95 -6.63 -37.14
C TYR A 67 -2.81 -8.16 -37.18
N VAL A 68 -2.77 -8.83 -36.03
CA VAL A 68 -2.67 -10.29 -35.95
C VAL A 68 -3.88 -10.97 -36.57
N ASP A 69 -5.08 -10.44 -36.36
CA ASP A 69 -6.33 -10.93 -36.95
C ASP A 69 -6.26 -10.93 -38.50
N LYS A 70 -5.71 -9.86 -39.08
CA LYS A 70 -5.51 -9.71 -40.51
C LYS A 70 -4.47 -10.65 -41.10
N LEU A 71 -3.60 -11.24 -40.29
CA LEU A 71 -2.64 -12.27 -40.77
C LEU A 71 -3.38 -13.57 -41.16
N ASP A 72 -4.59 -13.76 -40.66
CA ASP A 72 -5.47 -14.90 -40.99
C ASP A 72 -4.73 -16.26 -40.94
N ILE A 73 -4.03 -16.49 -39.81
CA ILE A 73 -3.30 -17.75 -39.56
C ILE A 73 -4.29 -18.76 -38.98
N PRO A 74 -4.52 -19.90 -39.62
CA PRO A 74 -5.42 -20.92 -39.08
C PRO A 74 -5.03 -21.36 -37.68
N GLY A 75 -5.98 -21.32 -36.74
CA GLY A 75 -5.77 -21.71 -35.35
C GLY A 75 -5.19 -20.62 -34.45
N ILE A 76 -4.98 -19.40 -34.96
CA ILE A 76 -4.69 -18.21 -34.13
C ILE A 76 -5.95 -17.44 -33.95
N TYR A 77 -6.21 -17.07 -32.69
CA TYR A 77 -7.45 -16.41 -32.28
C TYR A 77 -7.20 -15.27 -31.29
N LEU A 78 -8.17 -14.38 -31.18
CA LEU A 78 -8.19 -13.30 -30.23
C LEU A 78 -9.21 -13.55 -29.13
N ARG A 79 -8.86 -13.22 -27.89
CA ARG A 79 -9.76 -13.19 -26.75
C ARG A 79 -9.82 -11.80 -26.15
N ARG A 80 -10.99 -11.35 -25.77
CA ARG A 80 -11.15 -10.09 -25.03
C ARG A 80 -10.64 -10.28 -23.60
N GLU A 81 -9.81 -9.34 -23.16
CA GLU A 81 -9.31 -9.23 -21.80
C GLU A 81 -9.40 -7.78 -21.35
N SER A 82 -9.25 -7.55 -20.06
CA SER A 82 -9.02 -6.23 -19.47
C SER A 82 -7.60 -6.14 -18.93
N ARG A 83 -7.17 -4.92 -18.71
CA ARG A 83 -5.95 -4.62 -17.97
C ARG A 83 -6.20 -3.43 -17.09
N ARG A 84 -5.80 -3.50 -15.83
CA ARG A 84 -5.82 -2.34 -14.94
C ARG A 84 -4.77 -1.33 -15.39
N TYR A 85 -5.20 -0.09 -15.50
CA TYR A 85 -4.36 1.07 -15.78
C TYR A 85 -4.43 2.05 -14.62
N TYR A 86 -3.30 2.57 -14.20
CA TYR A 86 -3.12 3.41 -13.01
C TYR A 86 -2.70 4.82 -13.45
N PRO A 87 -3.64 5.75 -13.66
CA PRO A 87 -3.35 7.09 -14.18
C PRO A 87 -2.39 7.90 -13.32
N THR A 88 -2.42 7.70 -12.00
CA THR A 88 -1.56 8.41 -11.04
C THR A 88 -0.15 7.83 -10.95
N GLY A 89 0.12 6.71 -11.62
CA GLY A 89 1.43 6.07 -11.64
C GLY A 89 2.00 5.86 -10.23
N GLU A 90 3.24 6.27 -10.02
CA GLU A 90 3.99 6.09 -8.77
C GLU A 90 3.40 6.85 -7.57
N VAL A 91 2.60 7.91 -7.81
CA VAL A 91 2.07 8.80 -6.75
C VAL A 91 1.15 8.08 -5.77
N SER A 92 0.39 7.08 -6.23
CA SER A 92 -0.57 6.36 -5.40
C SER A 92 -0.35 4.85 -5.43
N ALA A 93 0.82 4.38 -5.88
CA ALA A 93 1.06 2.98 -6.18
C ALA A 93 0.89 2.07 -4.95
N GLN A 94 1.44 2.42 -3.80
CA GLN A 94 1.35 1.60 -2.60
C GLN A 94 -0.06 1.60 -1.98
N LEU A 95 -0.79 2.71 -2.11
CA LEU A 95 -2.17 2.80 -1.62
C LEU A 95 -3.11 1.99 -2.49
N ILE A 96 -3.10 2.25 -3.80
CA ILE A 96 -3.98 1.56 -4.75
C ILE A 96 -3.57 0.09 -4.88
N GLY A 97 -2.27 -0.18 -4.95
CA GLY A 97 -1.75 -1.51 -5.19
C GLY A 97 -1.73 -1.87 -6.67
N ILE A 98 -1.69 -3.16 -6.93
CA ILE A 98 -1.65 -3.75 -8.28
C ILE A 98 -2.50 -5.01 -8.36
N THR A 99 -2.90 -5.34 -9.58
CA THR A 99 -3.46 -6.65 -9.93
C THR A 99 -2.40 -7.52 -10.63
N ASP A 100 -2.63 -8.81 -10.68
CA ASP A 100 -1.87 -9.72 -11.54
C ASP A 100 -2.33 -9.66 -13.01
N VAL A 101 -1.87 -10.62 -13.83
CA VAL A 101 -2.24 -10.71 -15.24
C VAL A 101 -3.68 -11.18 -15.46
N ASP A 102 -4.30 -11.77 -14.46
CA ASP A 102 -5.68 -12.24 -14.47
C ASP A 102 -6.65 -11.23 -13.83
N ASP A 103 -6.17 -9.99 -13.60
CA ASP A 103 -6.87 -8.88 -12.94
C ASP A 103 -7.22 -9.15 -11.46
N THR A 104 -6.60 -10.14 -10.82
CA THR A 104 -6.75 -10.42 -9.39
C THR A 104 -5.90 -9.45 -8.58
N GLY A 105 -6.46 -8.86 -7.53
CA GLY A 105 -5.75 -7.92 -6.65
C GLY A 105 -4.62 -8.59 -5.86
N VAL A 106 -3.41 -8.05 -5.97
CA VAL A 106 -2.19 -8.58 -5.31
C VAL A 106 -1.83 -7.77 -4.08
N GLU A 107 -1.92 -6.45 -4.16
CA GLU A 107 -1.53 -5.52 -3.10
C GLU A 107 -2.49 -4.34 -3.00
N GLY A 108 -2.44 -3.61 -1.87
CA GLY A 108 -3.17 -2.38 -1.63
C GLY A 108 -4.69 -2.54 -1.68
N LEU A 109 -5.37 -1.50 -2.12
CA LEU A 109 -6.84 -1.49 -2.24
C LEU A 109 -7.35 -2.45 -3.33
N GLU A 110 -6.55 -2.72 -4.37
CA GLU A 110 -6.89 -3.74 -5.39
C GLU A 110 -7.06 -5.12 -4.74
N ARG A 111 -6.19 -5.49 -3.79
CA ARG A 111 -6.31 -6.75 -3.04
C ARG A 111 -7.43 -6.72 -2.01
N MET A 112 -7.55 -5.62 -1.28
CA MET A 112 -8.53 -5.50 -0.19
C MET A 112 -9.97 -5.57 -0.71
N TYR A 113 -10.22 -5.00 -1.89
CA TYR A 113 -11.52 -4.92 -2.52
C TYR A 113 -11.63 -5.74 -3.81
N ASP A 114 -10.82 -6.81 -3.93
CA ASP A 114 -10.73 -7.60 -5.18
C ASP A 114 -12.10 -8.12 -5.64
N GLU A 115 -12.87 -8.74 -4.77
CA GLU A 115 -14.22 -9.24 -5.08
C GLU A 115 -15.15 -8.12 -5.56
N TRP A 116 -15.12 -6.96 -4.92
CA TRP A 116 -15.94 -5.81 -5.29
C TRP A 116 -15.52 -5.21 -6.63
N LEU A 117 -14.20 -5.08 -6.85
CA LEU A 117 -13.63 -4.45 -8.04
C LEU A 117 -13.65 -5.38 -9.27
N THR A 118 -13.75 -6.69 -9.07
CA THR A 118 -13.79 -7.70 -10.12
C THR A 118 -15.23 -8.14 -10.44
N GLY A 119 -16.11 -8.15 -9.43
CA GLY A 119 -17.43 -8.74 -9.52
C GLY A 119 -17.38 -10.26 -9.67
N THR A 120 -18.50 -10.88 -9.94
CA THR A 120 -18.57 -12.32 -10.18
C THR A 120 -18.88 -12.62 -11.65
N PRO A 121 -18.10 -13.49 -12.33
CA PRO A 121 -18.37 -13.82 -13.71
C PRO A 121 -19.68 -14.60 -13.84
N GLY A 122 -20.50 -14.26 -14.82
CA GLY A 122 -21.64 -15.07 -15.20
C GLY A 122 -21.20 -16.40 -15.82
N SER A 123 -22.05 -17.41 -15.76
CA SER A 123 -21.79 -18.70 -16.37
C SER A 123 -22.90 -19.09 -17.36
N ARG A 124 -22.51 -19.84 -18.39
CA ARG A 124 -23.45 -20.43 -19.34
C ARG A 124 -23.18 -21.91 -19.50
N LYS A 125 -24.18 -22.71 -19.24
CA LYS A 125 -24.16 -24.13 -19.51
C LYS A 125 -24.70 -24.36 -20.92
N ILE A 126 -23.86 -24.86 -21.82
CA ILE A 126 -24.21 -25.04 -23.22
C ILE A 126 -24.17 -26.52 -23.59
N ARG A 127 -25.07 -26.94 -24.47
CA ARG A 127 -25.02 -28.26 -25.14
C ARG A 127 -24.25 -28.11 -26.45
N ARG A 128 -23.31 -29.01 -26.70
CA ARG A 128 -22.56 -29.07 -27.95
C ARG A 128 -22.86 -30.36 -28.71
N ASP A 129 -22.82 -30.31 -30.02
CA ASP A 129 -22.86 -31.49 -30.89
C ASP A 129 -21.54 -32.27 -30.87
N ALA A 130 -21.54 -33.44 -31.56
CA ALA A 130 -20.33 -34.27 -31.67
C ALA A 130 -19.16 -33.57 -32.37
N LYS A 131 -19.41 -32.48 -33.09
CA LYS A 131 -18.40 -31.64 -33.74
C LYS A 131 -17.97 -30.45 -32.91
N GLY A 132 -18.47 -30.35 -31.66
CA GLY A 132 -18.14 -29.27 -30.71
C GLY A 132 -18.89 -27.96 -30.93
N ARG A 133 -19.84 -27.87 -31.85
CA ARG A 133 -20.64 -26.68 -32.14
C ARG A 133 -21.72 -26.50 -31.06
N GLN A 134 -21.92 -25.27 -30.60
CA GLN A 134 -23.00 -24.95 -29.66
C GLN A 134 -24.36 -25.16 -30.32
N VAL A 135 -25.17 -25.99 -29.71
CA VAL A 135 -26.52 -26.31 -30.19
C VAL A 135 -27.60 -25.60 -29.35
N GLU A 136 -27.36 -25.52 -28.04
CA GLU A 136 -28.36 -25.01 -27.09
C GLU A 136 -27.69 -24.38 -25.87
N ILE A 137 -28.29 -23.33 -25.34
CA ILE A 137 -27.97 -22.79 -24.02
C ILE A 137 -28.96 -23.38 -23.02
N LEU A 138 -28.46 -24.20 -22.11
CA LEU A 138 -29.26 -24.90 -21.11
C LEU A 138 -29.58 -24.02 -19.91
N GLU A 139 -28.61 -23.20 -19.51
CA GLU A 139 -28.66 -22.36 -18.32
C GLU A 139 -27.76 -21.12 -18.50
N THR A 140 -28.23 -19.99 -18.03
CA THR A 140 -27.43 -18.76 -17.94
C THR A 140 -27.58 -18.20 -16.54
N THR A 141 -26.47 -18.09 -15.82
CA THR A 141 -26.39 -17.38 -14.54
C THR A 141 -25.75 -16.03 -14.79
N SER A 142 -26.45 -14.95 -14.44
CA SER A 142 -25.86 -13.60 -14.48
C SER A 142 -24.77 -13.50 -13.42
N GLY A 143 -23.66 -12.88 -13.77
CA GLY A 143 -22.67 -12.44 -12.80
C GLY A 143 -23.08 -11.14 -12.14
N GLU A 144 -22.34 -10.75 -11.12
CA GLU A 144 -22.40 -9.41 -10.53
C GLU A 144 -21.42 -8.49 -11.25
N GLU A 145 -21.86 -7.28 -11.60
CA GLU A 145 -20.98 -6.30 -12.23
C GLU A 145 -19.95 -5.79 -11.23
N ALA A 146 -18.75 -5.48 -11.73
CA ALA A 146 -17.69 -4.85 -10.97
C ALA A 146 -18.11 -3.50 -10.40
N GLY A 147 -17.82 -3.28 -9.12
CA GLY A 147 -18.14 -2.03 -8.43
C GLY A 147 -17.07 -0.95 -8.65
N ASN A 148 -17.45 0.30 -8.37
CA ASN A 148 -16.52 1.42 -8.26
C ASN A 148 -16.21 1.69 -6.79
N LEU A 149 -14.95 1.91 -6.47
CA LEU A 149 -14.50 2.32 -5.14
C LEU A 149 -14.14 3.80 -5.15
N GLN A 150 -14.93 4.60 -4.41
CA GLN A 150 -14.63 6.02 -4.20
C GLN A 150 -13.82 6.18 -2.91
N LEU A 151 -12.73 6.93 -2.98
CA LEU A 151 -11.84 7.21 -1.85
C LEU A 151 -11.99 8.67 -1.42
N THR A 152 -11.57 8.95 -0.18
CA THR A 152 -11.45 10.31 0.38
C THR A 152 -10.21 11.05 -0.10
N ILE A 153 -9.32 10.38 -0.81
CA ILE A 153 -8.05 10.93 -1.32
C ILE A 153 -8.29 12.10 -2.26
N ASP A 154 -7.75 13.28 -1.92
CA ASP A 154 -7.63 14.41 -2.87
C ASP A 154 -6.37 14.23 -3.71
N GLN A 155 -6.55 14.07 -5.02
CA GLN A 155 -5.45 13.80 -5.94
C GLN A 155 -4.38 14.92 -5.95
N ARG A 156 -4.77 16.16 -5.69
CA ARG A 156 -3.84 17.31 -5.65
C ARG A 156 -2.98 17.27 -4.41
N ILE A 157 -3.59 16.97 -3.24
CA ILE A 157 -2.88 16.82 -1.97
C ILE A 157 -1.97 15.59 -2.04
N GLN A 158 -2.45 14.48 -2.57
CA GLN A 158 -1.68 13.26 -2.79
C GLN A 158 -0.43 13.52 -3.65
N ALA A 159 -0.60 14.21 -4.79
CA ALA A 159 0.50 14.51 -5.70
C ALA A 159 1.53 15.47 -5.07
N LEU A 160 1.06 16.50 -4.36
CA LEU A 160 1.92 17.44 -3.65
C LEU A 160 2.70 16.72 -2.54
N ALA A 161 2.02 15.99 -1.68
CA ALA A 161 2.65 15.25 -0.59
C ALA A 161 3.71 14.26 -1.10
N TYR A 162 3.40 13.53 -2.20
CA TYR A 162 4.36 12.62 -2.80
C TYR A 162 5.61 13.34 -3.31
N LYS A 163 5.43 14.48 -4.01
CA LYS A 163 6.54 15.30 -4.50
C LYS A 163 7.45 15.73 -3.35
N GLU A 164 6.86 16.29 -2.29
CA GLU A 164 7.62 16.84 -1.16
C GLU A 164 8.40 15.76 -0.40
N ILE A 165 7.77 14.58 -0.12
CA ILE A 165 8.50 13.49 0.56
C ILE A 165 9.60 12.89 -0.33
N LYS A 166 9.41 12.85 -1.65
CA LYS A 166 10.42 12.36 -2.59
C LYS A 166 11.62 13.29 -2.64
N GLU A 167 11.40 14.60 -2.69
CA GLU A 167 12.44 15.62 -2.64
C GLU A 167 13.18 15.60 -1.29
N ALA A 168 12.45 15.52 -0.18
CA ALA A 168 13.02 15.40 1.16
C ALA A 168 13.88 14.13 1.31
N MET A 169 13.39 12.98 0.83
CA MET A 169 14.15 11.73 0.85
C MET A 169 15.50 11.88 0.13
N ILE A 170 15.50 12.52 -1.04
CA ILE A 170 16.73 12.76 -1.82
C ILE A 170 17.65 13.76 -1.10
N TYR A 171 17.09 14.87 -0.64
CA TYR A 171 17.86 15.93 0.03
C TYR A 171 18.55 15.45 1.29
N TYR A 172 17.84 14.69 2.13
CA TYR A 172 18.39 14.14 3.37
C TYR A 172 19.09 12.78 3.20
N GLN A 173 19.17 12.25 1.98
CA GLN A 173 19.76 10.94 1.67
C GLN A 173 19.14 9.82 2.51
N SER A 174 17.83 9.91 2.78
CA SER A 174 17.11 8.91 3.55
C SER A 174 16.79 7.69 2.71
N SER A 175 16.71 6.51 3.35
CA SER A 175 16.35 5.25 2.67
C SER A 175 14.87 5.21 2.26
N SER A 176 14.03 5.94 2.98
CA SER A 176 12.58 6.05 2.72
C SER A 176 11.99 7.30 3.36
N ALA A 177 10.82 7.69 2.88
CA ALA A 177 9.98 8.72 3.47
C ALA A 177 8.50 8.33 3.31
N SER A 178 7.67 8.74 4.23
CA SER A 178 6.22 8.54 4.17
C SER A 178 5.48 9.72 4.79
N ALA A 179 4.26 9.96 4.32
CA ALA A 179 3.38 10.96 4.91
C ALA A 179 1.91 10.55 4.80
N ILE A 180 1.13 11.00 5.76
CA ILE A 180 -0.33 10.92 5.76
C ILE A 180 -0.90 12.32 6.00
N VAL A 181 -2.00 12.64 5.33
CA VAL A 181 -2.76 13.89 5.55
C VAL A 181 -4.18 13.51 5.89
N ILE A 182 -4.65 13.97 7.02
CA ILE A 182 -5.97 13.64 7.58
C ILE A 182 -6.74 14.93 7.81
N ASP A 183 -8.00 14.97 7.42
CA ASP A 183 -8.92 16.04 7.80
C ASP A 183 -9.33 15.84 9.26
N VAL A 184 -8.96 16.79 10.12
CA VAL A 184 -9.20 16.68 11.58
C VAL A 184 -10.67 16.71 11.97
N LYS A 185 -11.58 17.16 11.09
CA LYS A 185 -13.02 17.23 11.39
C LYS A 185 -13.75 15.94 11.01
N SER A 186 -13.42 15.38 9.88
CA SER A 186 -14.09 14.18 9.36
C SER A 186 -13.33 12.88 9.67
N GLY A 187 -12.01 12.95 9.91
CA GLY A 187 -11.13 11.81 10.00
C GLY A 187 -10.74 11.23 8.62
N ASP A 188 -11.15 11.88 7.53
CA ASP A 188 -10.85 11.42 6.17
C ASP A 188 -9.37 11.49 5.87
N VAL A 189 -8.82 10.41 5.31
CA VAL A 189 -7.46 10.41 4.77
C VAL A 189 -7.47 11.07 3.40
N LEU A 190 -6.88 12.27 3.30
CA LEU A 190 -6.79 13.06 2.08
C LEU A 190 -5.55 12.71 1.26
N ALA A 191 -4.49 12.23 1.89
CA ALA A 191 -3.31 11.72 1.21
C ALA A 191 -2.61 10.64 2.06
N MET A 192 -2.05 9.63 1.38
CA MET A 192 -1.22 8.58 1.95
C MET A 192 -0.13 8.23 0.94
N VAL A 193 1.11 8.64 1.23
CA VAL A 193 2.22 8.59 0.27
C VAL A 193 3.46 7.96 0.85
N ASN A 194 4.22 7.29 -0.02
CA ASN A 194 5.46 6.61 0.34
C ASN A 194 6.52 6.82 -0.74
N ALA A 195 7.78 6.96 -0.32
CA ALA A 195 8.95 6.97 -1.18
C ALA A 195 10.02 6.02 -0.58
N PRO A 196 10.78 5.24 -1.39
CA PRO A 196 10.66 5.12 -2.84
C PRO A 196 9.37 4.42 -3.26
N SER A 197 8.86 4.77 -4.44
CA SER A 197 7.69 4.18 -5.06
C SER A 197 8.04 3.41 -6.33
N PHE A 198 7.04 2.90 -7.03
CA PHE A 198 7.17 2.15 -8.28
C PHE A 198 6.07 2.58 -9.27
N ASN A 199 6.29 2.32 -10.56
CA ASN A 199 5.24 2.54 -11.55
C ASN A 199 4.40 1.26 -11.70
N PRO A 200 3.12 1.24 -11.27
CA PRO A 200 2.27 0.05 -11.36
C PRO A 200 1.92 -0.35 -12.80
N ASN A 201 2.12 0.56 -13.77
CA ASN A 201 1.93 0.26 -15.18
C ASN A 201 3.16 -0.42 -15.83
N ASP A 202 4.33 -0.37 -15.17
CA ASP A 202 5.58 -1.02 -15.60
C ASP A 202 6.02 -2.05 -14.56
N ARG A 203 5.82 -3.32 -14.88
CA ARG A 203 6.14 -4.43 -13.98
C ARG A 203 7.63 -4.72 -13.85
N SER A 204 8.48 -4.14 -14.69
CA SER A 204 9.93 -4.37 -14.65
C SER A 204 10.59 -3.74 -13.42
N ASP A 205 9.98 -2.70 -12.83
CA ASP A 205 10.50 -1.94 -11.70
C ASP A 205 9.84 -2.31 -10.35
N ILE A 206 9.01 -3.35 -10.33
CA ILE A 206 8.31 -3.80 -9.12
C ILE A 206 9.26 -4.61 -8.23
N SER A 207 9.39 -4.17 -6.98
CA SER A 207 10.10 -4.92 -5.94
C SER A 207 9.35 -4.84 -4.60
N PRO A 208 9.44 -5.87 -3.72
CA PRO A 208 8.77 -5.86 -2.43
C PRO A 208 9.08 -4.63 -1.60
N HIS A 209 10.32 -4.13 -1.66
CA HIS A 209 10.75 -2.92 -0.96
C HIS A 209 9.99 -1.67 -1.41
N ARG A 210 9.69 -1.52 -2.71
CA ARG A 210 8.96 -0.38 -3.27
C ARG A 210 7.45 -0.50 -3.15
N MET A 211 6.93 -1.73 -3.09
CA MET A 211 5.49 -2.00 -2.93
C MET A 211 4.97 -1.71 -1.52
N ARG A 212 5.86 -1.71 -0.55
CA ARG A 212 5.51 -1.59 0.86
C ARG A 212 4.88 -0.24 1.20
N ASN A 213 3.67 -0.25 1.77
CA ASN A 213 3.00 0.94 2.27
C ASN A 213 3.49 1.27 3.70
N ARG A 214 4.61 2.01 3.77
CA ARG A 214 5.29 2.32 5.03
C ARG A 214 4.47 3.14 6.00
N VAL A 215 3.51 3.91 5.49
CA VAL A 215 2.59 4.69 6.36
C VAL A 215 1.92 3.79 7.39
N ILE A 216 1.59 2.55 7.02
CA ILE A 216 0.88 1.59 7.89
C ILE A 216 1.73 0.42 8.36
N THR A 217 2.84 0.12 7.68
CA THR A 217 3.62 -1.10 7.98
C THR A 217 4.88 -0.84 8.80
N ASP A 218 5.49 0.35 8.68
CA ASP A 218 6.78 0.64 9.29
C ASP A 218 6.58 1.33 10.64
N ALA A 219 6.87 0.60 11.70
CA ALA A 219 6.88 1.15 13.05
C ALA A 219 8.27 1.68 13.39
N PHE A 220 8.33 2.89 13.96
CA PHE A 220 9.54 3.56 14.38
C PHE A 220 9.32 4.27 15.74
N GLU A 221 10.39 4.53 16.46
CA GLU A 221 10.32 5.31 17.69
C GLU A 221 10.00 6.78 17.36
N PRO A 222 8.84 7.30 17.81
CA PRO A 222 8.34 8.63 17.41
C PRO A 222 9.17 9.79 18.01
N GLY A 223 9.95 9.53 19.05
CA GLY A 223 10.75 10.54 19.71
C GLY A 223 9.91 11.71 20.23
N SER A 224 10.44 12.92 20.11
CA SER A 224 9.82 14.14 20.66
C SER A 224 8.40 14.45 20.14
N SER A 225 7.94 13.79 19.08
CA SER A 225 6.55 13.95 18.65
C SER A 225 5.53 13.35 19.64
N LEU A 226 5.96 12.54 20.61
CA LEU A 226 5.08 12.05 21.67
C LEU A 226 4.98 12.99 22.90
N LYS A 227 5.79 14.01 23.00
CA LYS A 227 5.80 14.91 24.17
C LYS A 227 4.47 15.59 24.47
N PRO A 228 3.69 16.05 23.46
CA PRO A 228 2.36 16.59 23.71
C PRO A 228 1.44 15.61 24.44
N LEU A 229 1.57 14.31 24.16
CA LEU A 229 0.75 13.29 24.84
C LEU A 229 1.11 13.17 26.34
N ALA A 230 2.38 13.29 26.70
CA ALA A 230 2.79 13.30 28.10
C ALA A 230 2.26 14.54 28.85
N VAL A 231 2.26 15.70 28.20
CA VAL A 231 1.68 16.93 28.75
C VAL A 231 0.16 16.78 28.92
N LEU A 232 -0.54 16.29 27.89
CA LEU A 232 -1.99 16.04 27.95
C LEU A 232 -2.36 15.05 29.06
N THR A 233 -1.55 13.99 29.22
CA THR A 233 -1.77 13.00 30.29
C THR A 233 -1.71 13.64 31.68
N ALA A 234 -0.75 14.52 31.93
CA ALA A 234 -0.62 15.20 33.21
C ALA A 234 -1.76 16.21 33.46
N LEU A 235 -2.22 16.89 32.42
CA LEU A 235 -3.38 17.78 32.46
C LEU A 235 -4.68 16.99 32.75
N GLU A 236 -4.91 15.90 32.04
CA GLU A 236 -6.11 15.06 32.20
C GLU A 236 -6.17 14.40 33.59
N PHE A 237 -5.04 14.00 34.12
CA PHE A 237 -4.97 13.47 35.50
C PHE A 237 -5.23 14.54 36.55
N GLY A 238 -5.08 15.82 36.20
CA GLY A 238 -5.25 16.95 37.13
C GLY A 238 -4.04 17.27 38.02
N GLU A 239 -2.87 16.69 37.67
CA GLU A 239 -1.60 16.97 38.36
C GLU A 239 -1.11 18.39 38.09
N VAL A 240 -1.40 18.91 36.90
CA VAL A 240 -1.05 20.26 36.46
C VAL A 240 -2.26 20.96 35.84
N THR A 241 -2.17 22.29 35.78
CA THR A 241 -3.12 23.14 35.04
C THR A 241 -2.39 23.83 33.88
N PRO A 242 -3.10 24.43 32.92
CA PRO A 242 -2.46 25.12 31.80
C PRO A 242 -1.43 26.17 32.20
N ASP A 243 -1.63 26.81 33.36
CA ASP A 243 -0.75 27.85 33.91
C ASP A 243 0.41 27.31 34.76
N SER A 244 0.51 25.99 34.92
CA SER A 244 1.56 25.36 35.72
C SER A 244 2.92 25.50 35.07
N THR A 245 3.97 25.60 35.91
CA THR A 245 5.37 25.55 35.52
C THR A 245 6.04 24.30 36.06
N VAL A 246 7.07 23.83 35.37
CA VAL A 246 7.89 22.68 35.75
C VAL A 246 9.34 23.13 35.84
N ASP A 247 9.94 22.97 37.03
CA ASP A 247 11.35 23.22 37.24
C ASP A 247 12.22 22.17 36.52
N THR A 248 13.01 22.55 35.52
CA THR A 248 13.93 21.71 34.79
C THR A 248 15.39 21.85 35.18
N HIS A 249 15.68 22.61 36.28
CA HIS A 249 17.05 22.72 36.80
C HIS A 249 17.59 21.35 37.25
N PRO A 250 18.87 21.15 37.07
CA PRO A 250 19.91 21.90 36.36
C PRO A 250 20.01 21.55 34.85
N GLY A 251 18.97 21.02 34.23
CA GLY A 251 18.91 20.58 32.84
C GLY A 251 19.22 19.09 32.67
N TRP A 252 19.39 18.37 33.76
CA TRP A 252 19.58 16.93 33.78
C TRP A 252 19.13 16.31 35.12
N MET A 253 18.76 15.03 35.08
CA MET A 253 18.47 14.23 36.27
C MET A 253 18.92 12.78 36.10
N ARG A 254 19.21 12.09 37.19
CA ARG A 254 19.50 10.67 37.21
C ARG A 254 18.29 9.89 37.71
N LEU A 255 17.88 8.91 36.93
CA LEU A 255 16.84 7.95 37.28
C LEU A 255 17.46 6.56 37.35
N GLY A 256 17.69 6.05 38.56
CA GLY A 256 18.55 4.89 38.77
C GLY A 256 19.98 5.14 38.27
N GLY A 257 20.50 4.29 37.41
CA GLY A 257 21.83 4.46 36.81
C GLY A 257 21.89 5.32 35.53
N SER A 258 20.74 5.73 34.99
CA SER A 258 20.61 6.38 33.68
C SER A 258 20.41 7.88 33.78
N LEU A 259 20.81 8.62 32.72
CA LEU A 259 20.76 10.08 32.68
C LEU A 259 19.68 10.53 31.68
N VAL A 260 18.76 11.36 32.16
CA VAL A 260 17.85 12.18 31.32
C VAL A 260 18.40 13.58 31.28
N LYS A 261 18.47 14.20 30.10
CA LYS A 261 18.99 15.57 29.95
C LYS A 261 18.28 16.34 28.85
N ASP A 262 18.23 17.64 29.01
CA ASP A 262 17.91 18.61 27.97
C ASP A 262 19.17 19.05 27.21
N SER A 263 19.00 19.78 26.12
CA SER A 263 20.13 20.37 25.37
C SER A 263 20.87 21.44 26.17
N ARG A 264 20.17 22.10 27.11
CA ARG A 264 20.70 23.08 28.07
C ARG A 264 19.82 23.14 29.31
N ASN A 265 20.25 23.87 30.31
CA ASN A 265 19.41 24.22 31.43
C ASN A 265 18.42 25.32 31.02
N TYR A 266 17.12 25.02 31.05
CA TYR A 266 16.04 25.96 30.71
C TYR A 266 15.41 26.65 31.94
N GLY A 267 15.70 26.16 33.15
CA GLY A 267 15.11 26.68 34.37
C GLY A 267 13.65 26.22 34.57
N GLU A 268 12.78 27.10 34.99
CA GLU A 268 11.35 26.83 35.03
C GLU A 268 10.72 27.02 33.66
N LEU A 269 9.92 26.05 33.21
CA LEU A 269 9.23 26.08 31.95
C LEU A 269 7.72 25.93 32.16
N THR A 270 6.92 26.70 31.45
CA THR A 270 5.50 26.45 31.27
C THR A 270 5.28 25.17 30.44
N LEU A 271 4.05 24.63 30.44
CA LEU A 271 3.72 23.45 29.61
C LEU A 271 3.91 23.72 28.13
N GLU A 272 3.62 24.94 27.66
CA GLU A 272 3.87 25.36 26.27
C GLU A 272 5.36 25.39 25.97
N GLU A 273 6.19 25.97 26.86
CA GLU A 273 7.64 26.03 26.69
C GLU A 273 8.30 24.64 26.73
N ILE A 274 7.77 23.67 27.48
CA ILE A 274 8.19 22.28 27.48
C ILE A 274 8.10 21.70 26.07
N ILE A 275 6.99 21.94 25.38
CA ILE A 275 6.77 21.48 24.00
C ILE A 275 7.63 22.28 23.04
N GLN A 276 7.66 23.62 23.15
CA GLN A 276 8.40 24.54 22.30
C GLN A 276 9.90 24.25 22.32
N HIS A 277 10.47 24.04 23.50
CA HIS A 277 11.90 23.71 23.67
C HIS A 277 12.19 22.23 23.57
N SER A 278 11.15 21.41 23.40
CA SER A 278 11.28 19.95 23.37
C SER A 278 12.03 19.41 24.61
N SER A 279 11.66 19.86 25.81
CA SER A 279 12.33 19.49 27.06
C SER A 279 12.05 18.02 27.42
N ASN A 280 13.11 17.22 27.49
CA ASN A 280 13.04 15.85 28.01
C ASN A 280 12.82 15.87 29.53
N MET A 281 13.42 16.84 30.21
CA MET A 281 13.29 17.02 31.66
C MET A 281 11.84 17.32 32.02
N GLY A 282 11.22 18.29 31.35
CA GLY A 282 9.84 18.69 31.57
C GLY A 282 8.86 17.54 31.40
N THR A 283 8.92 16.87 30.25
CA THR A 283 8.01 15.74 29.97
C THR A 283 8.25 14.53 30.87
N SER A 284 9.52 14.25 31.24
CA SER A 284 9.79 13.16 32.19
C SER A 284 9.22 13.44 33.58
N LYS A 285 9.35 14.65 34.07
CA LYS A 285 8.77 15.06 35.38
C LYS A 285 7.24 14.94 35.37
N LEU A 286 6.60 15.40 34.29
CA LEU A 286 5.15 15.24 34.10
C LEU A 286 4.72 13.78 34.05
N ALA A 287 5.43 12.92 33.29
CA ALA A 287 5.08 11.51 33.21
C ALA A 287 5.30 10.75 34.54
N LEU A 288 6.29 11.17 35.33
CA LEU A 288 6.59 10.56 36.63
C LEU A 288 5.66 11.07 37.76
N SER A 289 4.98 12.20 37.56
CA SER A 289 4.01 12.71 38.55
C SER A 289 2.64 12.03 38.45
N VAL A 290 2.37 11.32 37.37
CA VAL A 290 1.11 10.58 37.20
C VAL A 290 1.31 9.06 37.42
N PRO A 291 0.26 8.36 37.90
CA PRO A 291 0.34 6.91 38.06
C PRO A 291 0.63 6.20 36.72
N LYS A 292 1.55 5.25 36.71
CA LYS A 292 1.90 4.46 35.53
C LYS A 292 0.68 3.90 34.76
N PRO A 293 -0.32 3.27 35.41
CA PRO A 293 -1.48 2.77 34.68
C PRO A 293 -2.19 3.86 33.90
N PHE A 294 -2.37 5.03 34.51
CA PHE A 294 -3.02 6.17 33.84
C PHE A 294 -2.25 6.65 32.62
N LEU A 295 -0.91 6.74 32.72
CA LEU A 295 -0.05 7.09 31.58
C LEU A 295 -0.22 6.09 30.42
N LEU A 296 -0.17 4.79 30.71
CA LEU A 296 -0.29 3.75 29.68
C LEU A 296 -1.71 3.66 29.10
N ASP A 297 -2.74 3.77 29.92
CA ASP A 297 -4.13 3.78 29.50
C ASP A 297 -4.43 4.99 28.58
N THR A 298 -3.87 6.17 28.91
CA THR A 298 -3.98 7.34 28.03
C THR A 298 -3.34 7.09 26.67
N TYR A 299 -2.15 6.52 26.61
CA TYR A 299 -1.46 6.20 25.37
C TYR A 299 -2.26 5.20 24.53
N TYR A 300 -2.83 4.17 25.16
CA TYR A 300 -3.68 3.20 24.50
C TYR A 300 -4.98 3.84 23.97
N ASN A 301 -5.67 4.61 24.81
CA ASN A 301 -6.93 5.27 24.44
C ASN A 301 -6.77 6.30 23.31
N MET A 302 -5.58 6.90 23.19
CA MET A 302 -5.22 7.77 22.07
C MET A 302 -4.85 7.01 20.79
N GLY A 303 -4.99 5.68 20.79
CA GLY A 303 -4.85 4.84 19.59
C GLY A 303 -3.44 4.33 19.31
N LEU A 304 -2.50 4.52 20.23
CA LEU A 304 -1.20 3.86 20.16
C LEU A 304 -1.36 2.39 20.57
N MET A 305 -0.48 1.53 20.05
CA MET A 305 -0.48 0.07 20.33
C MET A 305 -1.76 -0.66 19.85
N SER A 306 -2.50 -0.07 18.94
CA SER A 306 -3.68 -0.66 18.29
C SER A 306 -3.74 -0.34 16.81
N ASP A 307 -4.48 -1.12 16.04
CA ASP A 307 -4.72 -0.87 14.64
C ASP A 307 -5.47 0.46 14.45
N THR A 308 -5.21 1.17 13.36
CA THR A 308 -5.83 2.47 13.10
C THR A 308 -7.28 2.35 12.61
N GLY A 309 -7.70 1.15 12.19
CA GLY A 309 -9.01 0.90 11.61
C GLY A 309 -9.05 1.09 10.09
N LEU A 310 -7.92 1.33 9.45
CA LEU A 310 -7.81 1.36 7.99
C LEU A 310 -8.04 -0.03 7.37
N ASN A 311 -7.83 -1.09 8.16
CA ASN A 311 -7.99 -2.50 7.79
C ASN A 311 -7.20 -2.90 6.53
N MET A 312 -6.13 -2.20 6.22
CA MET A 312 -5.27 -2.52 5.07
C MET A 312 -4.34 -3.68 5.39
N ALA A 313 -4.07 -4.50 4.38
CA ALA A 313 -3.19 -5.65 4.54
C ALA A 313 -1.78 -5.22 4.99
N GLY A 314 -1.27 -5.87 6.05
CA GLY A 314 0.05 -5.58 6.60
C GLY A 314 0.09 -4.38 7.56
N GLU A 315 -1.05 -3.83 7.95
CA GLU A 315 -1.11 -2.80 8.99
C GLU A 315 -0.47 -3.30 10.28
N SER A 316 0.40 -2.47 10.87
CA SER A 316 1.08 -2.73 12.13
C SER A 316 0.41 -1.96 13.25
N SER A 317 0.10 -2.65 14.34
CA SER A 317 -0.37 -2.06 15.60
C SER A 317 0.74 -1.36 16.40
N GLY A 318 1.93 -1.23 15.80
CA GLY A 318 3.11 -0.73 16.49
C GLY A 318 3.83 -1.82 17.31
N ILE A 319 4.86 -1.42 18.03
CA ILE A 319 5.63 -2.32 18.91
C ILE A 319 5.68 -1.69 20.29
N PHE A 320 5.09 -2.37 21.25
CA PHE A 320 5.16 -2.03 22.65
C PHE A 320 5.29 -3.29 23.49
N HIS A 321 6.30 -3.33 24.32
CA HIS A 321 6.52 -4.46 25.22
C HIS A 321 6.05 -4.11 26.62
N GLU A 322 4.84 -4.53 26.97
CA GLU A 322 4.37 -4.42 28.33
C GLU A 322 5.29 -5.20 29.28
N ARG A 323 5.68 -4.57 30.38
CA ARG A 323 6.57 -5.12 31.38
C ARG A 323 5.86 -5.20 32.74
N SER A 324 6.10 -6.27 33.44
CA SER A 324 5.57 -6.44 34.80
C SER A 324 6.13 -5.40 35.77
N ARG A 325 7.34 -4.91 35.52
CA ARG A 325 7.99 -3.84 36.30
C ARG A 325 8.57 -2.82 35.35
N TRP A 326 8.29 -1.55 35.63
CA TRP A 326 8.82 -0.39 34.94
C TRP A 326 9.73 0.39 35.88
N SER A 327 10.90 0.74 35.45
CA SER A 327 11.74 1.72 36.14
C SER A 327 11.26 3.14 35.81
N GLU A 328 11.59 4.09 36.70
CA GLU A 328 11.35 5.51 36.43
C GLU A 328 11.99 5.99 35.14
N PHE A 329 13.17 5.47 34.81
CA PHE A 329 13.86 5.79 33.57
C PHE A 329 13.06 5.35 32.33
N GLU A 330 12.47 4.15 32.35
CA GLU A 330 11.65 3.65 31.24
C GLU A 330 10.36 4.48 31.06
N LEU A 331 9.71 4.87 32.16
CA LEU A 331 8.55 5.76 32.09
C LEU A 331 8.94 7.15 31.58
N ALA A 332 10.07 7.67 32.04
CA ALA A 332 10.60 8.94 31.56
C ALA A 332 10.91 8.87 30.05
N THR A 333 11.58 7.81 29.56
CA THR A 333 11.91 7.67 28.13
C THR A 333 10.67 7.51 27.27
N LEU A 334 9.63 6.84 27.76
CA LEU A 334 8.33 6.72 27.09
C LEU A 334 7.69 8.11 26.84
N SER A 335 7.83 9.05 27.81
CA SER A 335 7.25 10.39 27.70
C SER A 335 7.81 11.24 26.57
N PHE A 336 9.01 10.93 26.09
CA PHE A 336 9.63 11.60 24.94
C PHE A 336 9.89 10.64 23.76
N GLY A 337 9.09 9.55 23.70
CA GLY A 337 8.89 8.73 22.51
C GLY A 337 9.93 7.64 22.25
N TYR A 338 10.54 7.09 23.30
CA TYR A 338 11.42 5.92 23.22
C TYR A 338 10.81 4.73 23.99
N GLY A 339 11.15 3.52 23.54
CA GLY A 339 10.59 2.30 24.13
C GLY A 339 9.18 1.96 23.62
N ILE A 340 8.69 2.70 22.65
CA ILE A 340 7.49 2.43 21.86
C ILE A 340 7.79 2.70 20.40
N SER A 341 7.31 1.86 19.50
CA SER A 341 7.37 2.13 18.06
C SER A 341 5.96 2.20 17.50
N VAL A 342 5.71 3.22 16.69
CA VAL A 342 4.40 3.52 16.12
C VAL A 342 4.53 3.77 14.61
N THR A 343 3.44 3.55 13.88
CA THR A 343 3.40 3.87 12.45
C THR A 343 3.09 5.35 12.20
N THR A 344 3.36 5.83 10.99
CA THR A 344 2.95 7.17 10.55
C THR A 344 1.43 7.34 10.64
N ALA A 345 0.66 6.30 10.33
CA ALA A 345 -0.80 6.32 10.45
C ALA A 345 -1.27 6.46 11.90
N GLN A 346 -0.64 5.74 12.84
CA GLN A 346 -0.95 5.89 14.27
C GLN A 346 -0.63 7.30 14.79
N LEU A 347 0.48 7.89 14.35
CA LEU A 347 0.78 9.29 14.69
C LEU A 347 -0.24 10.25 14.08
N GLY A 348 -0.65 10.04 12.83
CA GLY A 348 -1.71 10.86 12.23
C GLY A 348 -3.06 10.77 12.96
N ARG A 349 -3.40 9.58 13.47
CA ARG A 349 -4.61 9.38 14.30
C ARG A 349 -4.49 10.03 15.68
N LEU A 350 -3.30 10.07 16.25
CA LEU A 350 -3.04 10.65 17.57
C LEU A 350 -3.31 12.16 17.58
N TYR A 351 -2.95 12.88 16.52
CA TYR A 351 -3.08 14.32 16.37
C TYR A 351 -4.40 14.73 15.72
#